data_6287468cc804151bf90b5b2d4b8c1fb7
#
_entry.id   6287468cc804151bf90b5b2d4b8c1fb7
#
_cell.length_a   1.000
_cell.length_b   1.000
_cell.length_c   1.000
_cell.angle_alpha   90.00
_cell.angle_beta   90.00
_cell.angle_gamma   90.00
#
_symmetry.space_group_name_H-M   'P 1'
#
loop_
_entity.id
_entity.type
_entity.pdbx_description
1 polymer ?
#
loop_
_entity_poly.entity_id
_entity_poly.type
_entity_poly.pdbx_seq_one_letter_code
_entity_poly.pdbx_strand_id
1 'polypeptide(L)'
;RELLASIDRRTTVGRRDYAILLMLARLGLRSSEVVFLELDDIDWDAGQLSVHTKGGQRIELPLPADVGEAIAAYLQHGRPKSASRRVFLRARAGITGFRGPSSLGCVVRRALQRASIDAPTTGAHQFRYGLATQMLSHGASLTEIGEVLGHRHPQTTMIYTRVDIKALRALALPWPGGVR
;
A
#
# COMPACT_ATOMS: atom_id res chain seq x y z
N ARG A 1 -7.96 4.48 -9.03
CA ARG A 1 -7.32 5.29 -10.11
C ARG A 1 -7.53 6.77 -9.87
N GLU A 2 -8.74 7.22 -9.62
CA GLU A 2 -9.12 8.64 -9.38
C GLU A 2 -8.29 9.28 -8.26
N LEU A 3 -8.10 8.58 -7.13
CA LEU A 3 -7.32 9.07 -6.01
C LEU A 3 -5.88 9.42 -6.41
N LEU A 4 -5.21 8.59 -7.18
CA LEU A 4 -3.85 8.85 -7.66
C LEU A 4 -3.83 9.98 -8.70
N ALA A 5 -4.85 10.08 -9.55
CA ALA A 5 -4.97 11.14 -10.55
C ALA A 5 -5.19 12.53 -9.92
N SER A 6 -5.77 12.61 -8.71
CA SER A 6 -6.01 13.86 -7.99
C SER A 6 -4.74 14.51 -7.42
N ILE A 7 -3.59 13.82 -7.47
CA ILE A 7 -2.37 14.31 -6.84
C ILE A 7 -1.55 15.16 -7.81
N ASP A 8 -1.28 16.40 -7.44
CA ASP A 8 -0.41 17.29 -8.20
C ASP A 8 1.07 16.92 -8.03
N ARG A 9 1.59 16.13 -8.97
CA ARG A 9 2.99 15.66 -8.98
C ARG A 9 4.01 16.73 -9.34
N ARG A 10 3.61 17.98 -9.61
CA ARG A 10 4.55 19.10 -9.82
C ARG A 10 5.15 19.59 -8.50
N THR A 11 4.46 19.35 -7.40
CA THR A 11 4.92 19.74 -6.06
C THR A 11 5.76 18.66 -5.39
N THR A 12 6.70 19.06 -4.53
CA THR A 12 7.51 18.16 -3.69
C THR A 12 6.66 17.21 -2.86
N VAL A 13 5.63 17.74 -2.21
CA VAL A 13 4.70 16.95 -1.38
C VAL A 13 3.87 16.01 -2.24
N GLY A 14 3.44 16.48 -3.40
CA GLY A 14 2.64 15.66 -4.30
C GLY A 14 3.42 14.48 -4.86
N ARG A 15 4.69 14.67 -5.29
CA ARG A 15 5.54 13.54 -5.70
C ARG A 15 5.70 12.51 -4.59
N ARG A 16 5.98 12.96 -3.36
CA ARG A 16 6.08 12.08 -2.19
C ARG A 16 4.78 11.31 -1.94
N ASP A 17 3.67 12.03 -1.84
CA ASP A 17 2.38 11.44 -1.50
C ASP A 17 1.90 10.48 -2.60
N TYR A 18 2.19 10.80 -3.87
CA TYR A 18 1.93 9.90 -5.00
C TYR A 18 2.70 8.60 -4.89
N ALA A 19 4.02 8.66 -4.67
CA ALA A 19 4.85 7.46 -4.50
C ALA A 19 4.38 6.60 -3.32
N ILE A 20 4.10 7.21 -2.17
CA ILE A 20 3.55 6.53 -0.99
C ILE A 20 2.24 5.79 -1.33
N LEU A 21 1.28 6.49 -1.93
CA LEU A 21 -0.04 5.92 -2.23
C LEU A 21 0.03 4.84 -3.30
N LEU A 22 0.94 4.99 -4.28
CA LEU A 22 1.16 3.98 -5.30
C LEU A 22 1.77 2.70 -4.69
N MET A 23 2.76 2.82 -3.80
CA MET A 23 3.30 1.68 -3.05
C MET A 23 2.23 0.96 -2.23
N LEU A 24 1.40 1.71 -1.52
CA LEU A 24 0.29 1.12 -0.75
C LEU A 24 -0.70 0.37 -1.66
N ALA A 25 -1.02 0.93 -2.82
CA ALA A 25 -2.00 0.36 -3.74
C ALA A 25 -1.47 -0.85 -4.53
N ARG A 26 -0.18 -0.82 -4.94
CA ARG A 26 0.43 -1.86 -5.78
C ARG A 26 0.98 -3.02 -4.99
N LEU A 27 1.59 -2.72 -3.84
CA LEU A 27 2.31 -3.72 -3.02
C LEU A 27 1.54 -4.10 -1.75
N GLY A 28 0.46 -3.40 -1.44
CA GLY A 28 -0.32 -3.67 -0.23
C GLY A 28 0.47 -3.52 1.06
N LEU A 29 1.53 -2.71 1.08
CA LEU A 29 2.42 -2.55 2.22
C LEU A 29 1.68 -1.99 3.44
N ARG A 30 2.17 -2.37 4.62
CA ARG A 30 1.72 -1.75 5.87
C ARG A 30 2.30 -0.34 5.99
N SER A 31 1.58 0.54 6.69
CA SER A 31 2.06 1.91 6.94
C SER A 31 3.45 1.96 7.55
N SER A 32 3.80 1.02 8.45
CA SER A 32 5.13 0.93 9.05
C SER A 32 6.20 0.58 8.03
N GLU A 33 5.91 -0.33 7.12
CA GLU A 33 6.85 -0.76 6.08
C GLU A 33 7.20 0.41 5.15
N VAL A 34 6.22 1.25 4.80
CA VAL A 34 6.46 2.46 3.99
C VAL A 34 7.17 3.57 4.76
N VAL A 35 6.74 3.83 6.01
CA VAL A 35 7.29 4.93 6.82
C VAL A 35 8.75 4.68 7.20
N PHE A 36 9.09 3.42 7.45
CA PHE A 36 10.43 3.04 7.89
C PHE A 36 11.35 2.60 6.75
N LEU A 37 10.91 2.66 5.51
CA LEU A 37 11.70 2.35 4.34
C LEU A 37 12.94 3.26 4.26
N GLU A 38 14.10 2.67 4.04
CA GLU A 38 15.37 3.36 3.88
C GLU A 38 15.87 3.31 2.42
N LEU A 39 16.80 4.18 2.10
CA LEU A 39 17.37 4.26 0.74
C LEU A 39 18.06 2.96 0.35
N ASP A 40 18.68 2.27 1.33
CA ASP A 40 19.39 1.01 1.12
C ASP A 40 18.46 -0.20 1.00
N ASP A 41 17.16 -0.03 1.26
CA ASP A 41 16.16 -1.08 1.08
C ASP A 41 15.72 -1.22 -0.39
N ILE A 42 16.17 -0.31 -1.29
CA ILE A 42 15.80 -0.33 -2.70
C ILE A 42 17.02 -0.76 -3.51
N ASP A 43 16.94 -1.95 -4.09
CA ASP A 43 17.91 -2.43 -5.07
C ASP A 43 17.38 -2.07 -6.48
N TRP A 44 17.96 -1.01 -7.04
CA TRP A 44 17.59 -0.49 -8.35
C TRP A 44 18.05 -1.40 -9.49
N ASP A 45 19.18 -2.08 -9.32
CA ASP A 45 19.77 -2.94 -10.34
C ASP A 45 19.00 -4.26 -10.41
N ALA A 46 18.66 -4.84 -9.28
CA ALA A 46 17.84 -6.05 -9.21
C ALA A 46 16.33 -5.78 -9.38
N GLY A 47 15.89 -4.51 -9.30
CA GLY A 47 14.47 -4.16 -9.31
C GLY A 47 13.72 -4.73 -8.12
N GLN A 48 14.31 -4.68 -6.93
CA GLN A 48 13.77 -5.26 -5.71
C GLN A 48 13.62 -4.23 -4.59
N LEU A 49 12.67 -4.50 -3.71
CA LEU A 49 12.39 -3.71 -2.52
C LEU A 49 12.42 -4.61 -1.29
N SER A 50 13.26 -4.30 -0.33
CA SER A 50 13.30 -4.98 0.97
C SER A 50 12.41 -4.26 1.98
N VAL A 51 11.54 -4.99 2.68
CA VAL A 51 10.70 -4.42 3.73
C VAL A 51 10.84 -5.18 5.04
N HIS A 52 10.87 -4.44 6.14
CA HIS A 52 10.94 -5.00 7.48
C HIS A 52 9.53 -5.21 8.04
N THR A 53 9.12 -6.46 8.20
CA THR A 53 7.81 -6.79 8.76
C THR A 53 7.75 -6.54 10.27
N LYS A 54 6.53 -6.46 10.82
CA LYS A 54 6.28 -6.25 12.26
C LYS A 54 7.02 -7.26 13.18
N GLY A 55 7.52 -8.35 12.64
CA GLY A 55 8.26 -9.35 13.38
C GLY A 55 9.77 -9.33 13.17
N GLY A 56 10.31 -8.25 12.57
CA GLY A 56 11.74 -8.10 12.33
C GLY A 56 12.28 -8.91 11.15
N GLN A 57 11.44 -9.66 10.44
CA GLN A 57 11.86 -10.35 9.22
C GLN A 57 11.98 -9.34 8.08
N ARG A 58 13.02 -9.52 7.26
CA ARG A 58 13.20 -8.85 5.99
C ARG A 58 12.54 -9.70 4.90
N ILE A 59 11.71 -9.09 4.09
CA ILE A 59 11.06 -9.70 2.93
C ILE A 59 11.47 -8.91 1.71
N GLU A 60 11.87 -9.59 0.66
CA GLU A 60 12.14 -9.01 -0.65
C GLU A 60 10.89 -9.09 -1.52
N LEU A 61 10.56 -7.98 -2.14
CA LEU A 61 9.42 -7.85 -3.05
C LEU A 61 9.93 -7.32 -4.39
N PRO A 62 9.35 -7.76 -5.51
CA PRO A 62 9.62 -7.11 -6.79
C PRO A 62 9.19 -5.64 -6.71
N LEU A 63 9.98 -4.76 -7.31
CA LEU A 63 9.68 -3.34 -7.44
C LEU A 63 9.01 -3.10 -8.81
N PRO A 64 7.68 -2.90 -8.88
CA PRO A 64 7.01 -2.62 -10.14
C PRO A 64 7.57 -1.33 -10.76
N ALA A 65 7.68 -1.29 -12.08
CA ALA A 65 8.28 -0.16 -12.79
C ALA A 65 7.62 1.19 -12.45
N ASP A 66 6.28 1.22 -12.41
CA ASP A 66 5.52 2.43 -12.06
C ASP A 66 5.79 2.92 -10.62
N VAL A 67 6.02 2.00 -9.69
CA VAL A 67 6.39 2.32 -8.31
C VAL A 67 7.83 2.83 -8.25
N GLY A 68 8.76 2.17 -8.93
CA GLY A 68 10.16 2.58 -9.03
C GLY A 68 10.29 3.99 -9.62
N GLU A 69 9.61 4.26 -10.74
CA GLU A 69 9.57 5.58 -11.37
C GLU A 69 9.02 6.67 -10.42
N ALA A 70 7.96 6.37 -9.68
CA ALA A 70 7.38 7.32 -8.74
C ALA A 70 8.34 7.63 -7.58
N ILE A 71 9.02 6.63 -7.04
CA ILE A 71 10.03 6.81 -6.01
C ILE A 71 11.22 7.61 -6.56
N ALA A 72 11.75 7.24 -7.72
CA ALA A 72 12.86 7.93 -8.38
C ALA A 72 12.53 9.42 -8.62
N ALA A 73 11.34 9.71 -9.16
CA ALA A 73 10.88 11.07 -9.38
C ALA A 73 10.80 11.89 -8.08
N TYR A 74 10.38 11.26 -6.97
CA TYR A 74 10.41 11.91 -5.67
C TYR A 74 11.84 12.13 -5.18
N LEU A 75 12.72 11.14 -5.27
CA LEU A 75 14.11 11.25 -4.83
C LEU A 75 14.87 12.35 -5.57
N GLN A 76 14.69 12.43 -6.89
CA GLN A 76 15.39 13.38 -7.76
C GLN A 76 14.84 14.80 -7.66
N HIS A 77 13.52 14.96 -7.59
CA HIS A 77 12.86 16.25 -7.78
C HIS A 77 11.97 16.70 -6.61
N GLY A 78 11.85 15.87 -5.58
CA GLY A 78 10.93 16.14 -4.47
C GLY A 78 11.54 15.97 -3.09
N ARG A 79 12.50 15.09 -2.91
CA ARG A 79 13.07 14.81 -1.59
C ARG A 79 14.02 15.92 -1.16
N PRO A 80 13.75 16.59 -0.02
CA PRO A 80 14.65 17.63 0.48
C PRO A 80 15.99 17.02 0.93
N LYS A 81 17.07 17.81 0.88
CA LYS A 81 18.38 17.41 1.42
C LYS A 81 18.26 17.12 2.91
N SER A 82 18.75 15.97 3.35
CA SER A 82 18.68 15.53 4.75
C SER A 82 19.73 14.45 5.01
N ALA A 83 20.25 14.39 6.24
CA ALA A 83 21.08 13.29 6.70
C ALA A 83 20.28 11.99 6.99
N SER A 84 18.96 12.06 6.99
CA SER A 84 18.10 10.89 7.21
C SER A 84 18.21 9.90 6.06
N ARG A 85 18.38 8.61 6.38
CA ARG A 85 18.36 7.52 5.39
C ARG A 85 16.94 7.12 4.96
N ARG A 86 15.88 7.63 5.63
CA ARG A 86 14.49 7.34 5.26
C ARG A 86 14.18 7.83 3.85
N VAL A 87 13.51 7.00 3.06
CA VAL A 87 13.07 7.38 1.70
C VAL A 87 12.13 8.58 1.78
N PHE A 88 11.07 8.48 2.58
CA PHE A 88 10.03 9.51 2.67
C PHE A 88 10.23 10.43 3.86
N LEU A 89 10.36 11.73 3.58
CA LEU A 89 10.60 12.76 4.58
C LEU A 89 9.36 13.65 4.78
N ARG A 90 9.29 14.26 5.96
CA ARG A 90 8.32 15.32 6.21
C ARG A 90 8.71 16.57 5.42
N ALA A 91 7.69 17.34 4.99
CA ALA A 91 7.90 18.55 4.18
C ALA A 91 8.07 19.83 5.03
N ARG A 92 7.91 19.75 6.35
CA ARG A 92 8.00 20.90 7.27
C ARG A 92 9.19 20.73 8.21
N ALA A 93 9.54 21.83 8.92
CA ALA A 93 10.70 21.96 9.80
C ALA A 93 11.04 20.70 10.61
N GLY A 94 12.34 20.41 10.68
CA GLY A 94 12.86 19.10 11.08
C GLY A 94 12.72 18.10 9.95
N ILE A 95 13.45 18.32 8.83
CA ILE A 95 13.44 17.46 7.62
C ILE A 95 14.00 16.08 7.99
N THR A 96 13.14 15.27 8.57
CA THR A 96 13.41 13.89 8.99
C THR A 96 12.30 12.98 8.47
N GLY A 97 12.47 11.68 8.63
CA GLY A 97 11.40 10.72 8.32
C GLY A 97 10.11 10.98 9.08
N PHE A 98 9.04 10.36 8.67
CA PHE A 98 7.79 10.37 9.43
C PHE A 98 8.00 9.80 10.84
N ARG A 99 7.29 10.32 11.84
CA ARG A 99 7.41 9.87 13.23
C ARG A 99 6.90 8.45 13.45
N GLY A 100 5.92 8.03 12.66
CA GLY A 100 5.32 6.70 12.80
C GLY A 100 4.21 6.43 11.79
N PRO A 101 3.67 5.21 11.80
CA PRO A 101 2.70 4.71 10.80
C PRO A 101 1.42 5.55 10.69
N SER A 102 0.96 6.15 11.79
CA SER A 102 -0.23 7.02 11.81
C SER A 102 -0.11 8.25 10.88
N SER A 103 1.12 8.67 10.58
CA SER A 103 1.38 9.79 9.69
C SER A 103 0.83 9.55 8.26
N LEU A 104 0.78 8.29 7.80
CA LEU A 104 0.23 7.97 6.49
C LEU A 104 -1.30 8.13 6.42
N GLY A 105 -1.99 7.99 7.55
CA GLY A 105 -3.42 8.30 7.62
C GLY A 105 -3.74 9.73 7.19
N CYS A 106 -2.85 10.68 7.51
CA CYS A 106 -3.01 12.07 7.04
C CYS A 106 -2.77 12.20 5.53
N VAL A 107 -1.82 11.45 4.96
CA VAL A 107 -1.57 11.44 3.50
C VAL A 107 -2.79 10.90 2.77
N VAL A 108 -3.31 9.75 3.21
CA VAL A 108 -4.50 9.11 2.62
C VAL A 108 -5.71 10.03 2.71
N ARG A 109 -6.00 10.57 3.89
CA ARG A 109 -7.16 11.44 4.10
C ARG A 109 -7.13 12.68 3.19
N ARG A 110 -5.97 13.34 3.07
CA ARG A 110 -5.82 14.49 2.17
C ARG A 110 -6.00 14.12 0.70
N ALA A 111 -5.57 12.94 0.29
CA ALA A 111 -5.77 12.47 -1.07
C ALA A 111 -7.25 12.17 -1.35
N LEU A 112 -7.96 11.52 -0.41
CA LEU A 112 -9.40 11.28 -0.50
C LEU A 112 -10.19 12.60 -0.59
N GLN A 113 -9.85 13.59 0.25
CA GLN A 113 -10.49 14.91 0.22
C GLN A 113 -10.28 15.61 -1.13
N ARG A 114 -9.06 15.58 -1.69
CA ARG A 114 -8.78 16.18 -3.00
C ARG A 114 -9.51 15.48 -4.14
N ALA A 115 -9.68 14.18 -4.05
CA ALA A 115 -10.39 13.40 -5.04
C ALA A 115 -11.92 13.44 -4.85
N SER A 116 -12.42 14.12 -3.80
CA SER A 116 -13.84 14.13 -3.41
C SER A 116 -14.42 12.72 -3.22
N ILE A 117 -13.57 11.80 -2.75
CA ILE A 117 -13.96 10.42 -2.50
C ILE A 117 -14.40 10.28 -1.04
N ASP A 118 -15.66 9.94 -0.83
CA ASP A 118 -16.18 9.53 0.47
C ASP A 118 -15.84 8.05 0.69
N ALA A 119 -15.00 7.79 1.69
CA ALA A 119 -14.55 6.45 2.02
C ALA A 119 -14.89 6.12 3.49
N PRO A 120 -15.40 4.92 3.78
CA PRO A 120 -15.79 4.52 5.13
C PRO A 120 -14.62 4.52 6.11
N THR A 121 -13.40 4.42 5.61
CA THR A 121 -12.17 4.52 6.39
C THR A 121 -11.13 5.36 5.66
N THR A 122 -10.29 6.08 6.40
CA THR A 122 -9.23 6.93 5.86
C THR A 122 -7.82 6.39 6.15
N GLY A 123 -7.73 5.15 6.59
CA GLY A 123 -6.46 4.49 6.93
C GLY A 123 -5.77 3.87 5.72
N ALA A 124 -4.43 3.81 5.75
CA ALA A 124 -3.65 3.13 4.71
C ALA A 124 -3.98 1.63 4.57
N HIS A 125 -4.54 1.03 5.60
CA HIS A 125 -4.93 -0.38 5.60
C HIS A 125 -5.97 -0.75 4.53
N GLN A 126 -6.82 0.21 4.14
CA GLN A 126 -7.82 0.00 3.07
C GLN A 126 -7.19 -0.36 1.71
N PHE A 127 -5.98 0.13 1.40
CA PHE A 127 -5.29 -0.25 0.17
C PHE A 127 -4.93 -1.73 0.15
N ARG A 128 -4.46 -2.22 1.29
CA ARG A 128 -4.14 -3.64 1.46
C ARG A 128 -5.40 -4.52 1.36
N TYR A 129 -6.51 -4.06 1.93
CA TYR A 129 -7.81 -4.69 1.76
C TYR A 129 -8.24 -4.70 0.30
N GLY A 130 -8.14 -3.56 -0.37
CA GLY A 130 -8.49 -3.43 -1.79
C GLY A 130 -7.65 -4.37 -2.67
N LEU A 131 -6.33 -4.45 -2.44
CA LEU A 131 -5.46 -5.36 -3.18
C LEU A 131 -5.85 -6.83 -2.94
N ALA A 132 -6.04 -7.24 -1.68
CA ALA A 132 -6.45 -8.59 -1.34
C ALA A 132 -7.79 -8.99 -1.98
N THR A 133 -8.78 -8.09 -1.94
CA THR A 133 -10.10 -8.29 -2.56
C THR A 133 -9.97 -8.39 -4.07
N GLN A 134 -9.14 -7.55 -4.69
CA GLN A 134 -8.87 -7.60 -6.12
C GLN A 134 -8.20 -8.92 -6.52
N MET A 135 -7.20 -9.37 -5.79
CA MET A 135 -6.54 -10.68 -6.04
C MET A 135 -7.55 -11.82 -5.93
N LEU A 136 -8.39 -11.81 -4.89
CA LEU A 136 -9.43 -12.82 -4.68
C LEU A 136 -10.44 -12.83 -5.84
N SER A 137 -10.88 -11.66 -6.32
CA SER A 137 -11.83 -11.55 -7.44
C SER A 137 -11.23 -12.03 -8.78
N HIS A 138 -9.91 -12.05 -8.90
CA HIS A 138 -9.18 -12.63 -10.05
C HIS A 138 -8.81 -14.10 -9.85
N GLY A 139 -9.31 -14.74 -8.81
CA GLY A 139 -9.15 -16.18 -8.58
C GLY A 139 -7.90 -16.59 -7.79
N ALA A 140 -7.16 -15.62 -7.23
CA ALA A 140 -6.04 -15.94 -6.36
C ALA A 140 -6.51 -16.68 -5.09
N SER A 141 -5.79 -17.71 -4.69
CA SER A 141 -6.03 -18.44 -3.45
C SER A 141 -5.67 -17.59 -2.22
N LEU A 142 -6.24 -17.94 -1.07
CA LEU A 142 -5.89 -17.27 0.19
C LEU A 142 -4.41 -17.46 0.56
N THR A 143 -3.80 -18.56 0.14
CA THR A 143 -2.38 -18.83 0.35
C THR A 143 -1.54 -17.81 -0.43
N GLU A 144 -1.78 -17.66 -1.74
CA GLU A 144 -1.10 -16.69 -2.60
C GLU A 144 -1.27 -15.26 -2.09
N ILE A 145 -2.49 -14.89 -1.70
CA ILE A 145 -2.75 -13.57 -1.09
C ILE A 145 -1.96 -13.41 0.21
N GLY A 146 -1.89 -14.45 1.03
CA GLY A 146 -1.11 -14.47 2.27
C GLY A 146 0.38 -14.26 2.03
N GLU A 147 0.93 -14.93 1.04
CA GLU A 147 2.34 -14.81 0.63
C GLU A 147 2.66 -13.41 0.13
N VAL A 148 1.90 -12.89 -0.83
CA VAL A 148 2.07 -11.53 -1.37
C VAL A 148 1.98 -10.47 -0.29
N LEU A 149 1.06 -10.64 0.65
CA LEU A 149 0.88 -9.70 1.75
C LEU A 149 1.82 -9.94 2.95
N GLY A 150 2.66 -10.97 2.93
CA GLY A 150 3.55 -11.33 4.04
C GLY A 150 2.80 -11.63 5.33
N HIS A 151 1.73 -12.44 5.27
CA HIS A 151 1.00 -12.90 6.43
C HIS A 151 1.70 -14.12 7.05
N ARG A 152 2.03 -14.05 8.34
CA ARG A 152 2.62 -15.18 9.08
C ARG A 152 1.60 -16.29 9.36
N HIS A 153 0.32 -15.94 9.47
CA HIS A 153 -0.74 -16.87 9.84
C HIS A 153 -1.85 -16.84 8.80
N PRO A 154 -2.26 -17.98 8.24
CA PRO A 154 -3.35 -18.07 7.27
C PRO A 154 -4.66 -17.41 7.74
N GLN A 155 -4.93 -17.47 9.05
CA GLN A 155 -6.12 -16.85 9.64
C GLN A 155 -6.16 -15.32 9.42
N THR A 156 -5.01 -14.67 9.27
CA THR A 156 -4.95 -13.23 8.97
C THR A 156 -5.50 -12.94 7.57
N THR A 157 -5.33 -13.86 6.64
CA THR A 157 -5.83 -13.73 5.28
C THR A 157 -7.34 -14.02 5.20
N MET A 158 -7.89 -14.84 6.09
CA MET A 158 -9.33 -15.12 6.17
C MET A 158 -10.20 -13.89 6.46
N ILE A 159 -9.62 -12.81 6.96
CA ILE A 159 -10.35 -11.55 7.16
C ILE A 159 -10.92 -11.03 5.83
N TYR A 160 -10.23 -11.28 4.72
CA TYR A 160 -10.63 -10.82 3.39
C TYR A 160 -11.79 -11.60 2.80
N THR A 161 -12.00 -12.87 3.21
CA THR A 161 -13.14 -13.67 2.74
C THR A 161 -14.47 -13.16 3.30
N ARG A 162 -14.46 -12.50 4.45
CA ARG A 162 -15.68 -11.93 5.05
C ARG A 162 -16.24 -10.74 4.27
N VAL A 163 -15.43 -10.09 3.45
CA VAL A 163 -15.84 -8.92 2.67
C VAL A 163 -16.54 -9.32 1.38
N ASP A 164 -16.34 -10.53 0.88
CA ASP A 164 -16.87 -10.99 -0.41
C ASP A 164 -17.99 -12.06 -0.29
N ILE A 165 -18.73 -12.04 0.81
CA ILE A 165 -19.93 -12.90 0.96
C ILE A 165 -20.92 -12.66 -0.20
N LYS A 166 -20.96 -11.48 -0.80
CA LYS A 166 -21.82 -11.18 -1.96
C LYS A 166 -21.32 -11.91 -3.21
N ALA A 167 -20.01 -11.93 -3.49
CA ALA A 167 -19.43 -12.65 -4.61
C ALA A 167 -19.50 -14.15 -4.38
N LEU A 168 -19.23 -14.63 -3.16
CA LEU A 168 -19.38 -16.04 -2.80
C LEU A 168 -20.83 -16.54 -2.91
N ARG A 169 -21.82 -15.69 -2.59
CA ARG A 169 -23.23 -16.02 -2.80
C ARG A 169 -23.62 -16.14 -4.27
N ALA A 170 -22.97 -15.39 -5.15
CA ALA A 170 -23.20 -15.50 -6.59
C ALA A 170 -22.60 -16.79 -7.20
N LEU A 171 -21.57 -17.34 -6.56
CA LEU A 171 -20.91 -18.60 -6.93
C LEU A 171 -21.49 -19.81 -6.19
N ALA A 172 -22.27 -19.59 -5.15
CA ALA A 172 -22.94 -20.68 -4.43
C ALA A 172 -23.99 -21.28 -5.33
N LEU A 173 -23.75 -22.53 -5.74
CA LEU A 173 -24.79 -23.35 -6.37
C LEU A 173 -26.02 -23.40 -5.45
N PRO A 174 -27.25 -23.36 -6.02
CA PRO A 174 -28.45 -23.50 -5.21
C PRO A 174 -28.36 -24.81 -4.41
N TRP A 175 -28.60 -24.72 -3.10
CA TRP A 175 -28.55 -25.86 -2.19
C TRP A 175 -29.50 -26.95 -2.69
N PRO A 176 -29.03 -28.18 -2.96
CA PRO A 176 -29.92 -29.24 -3.36
C PRO A 176 -30.85 -29.59 -2.17
N GLY A 177 -32.09 -29.12 -2.21
CA GLY A 177 -33.08 -29.38 -1.17
C GLY A 177 -33.82 -28.15 -0.66
N GLY A 178 -33.65 -26.97 -1.23
CA GLY A 178 -34.51 -25.81 -0.99
C GLY A 178 -35.92 -26.07 -1.55
N VAL A 179 -36.78 -26.63 -0.71
CA VAL A 179 -38.22 -26.74 -0.98
C VAL A 179 -38.83 -25.35 -0.99
N ARG A 180 -39.74 -25.12 -1.93
CA ARG A 180 -40.58 -23.97 -2.27
C ARG A 180 -41.02 -23.09 -1.12
#